data_ea9138ca48fdf0f66d46db6266dfb503
#
_entry.id   ea9138ca48fdf0f66d46db6266dfb503
#
_cell.length_a   1.000
_cell.length_b   1.000
_cell.length_c   1.000
_cell.angle_alpha   90.00
_cell.angle_beta   90.00
_cell.angle_gamma   90.00
#
_symmetry.space_group_name_H-M   'P 1'
#
loop_
_entity.id
_entity.type
_entity.pdbx_description
1 polymer ?
#
loop_
_entity_poly.entity_id
_entity_poly.type
_entity_poly.pdbx_seq_one_letter_code
_entity_poly.pdbx_strand_id
1 'polypeptide(L)'
;MAISRMKAAATALLHARQASQAASQRLAFSTEATDAAAAALRMGFKKSQKTDDESVAVETEVHPASPTDVSDVPSPVVEKKLVPPAMSSTQPLWLTQDHSATDLSSFAPKIVVVGVGGAGGNAVNNMIARGLQGVEFMVCNTDAQHLRTTLTENRVQMGPELTGGLGCGANPEVGREAAEAAIDEILDRVQGANMMFVTAGMGGGTGTGAAPVIAQAALEAGILTVAVVTKPFRFEGSNRAKLAAQGLAELKESVDTMLVIPNQNLFNMSNERTSLMDAFRMADNVLLDGVKNISDLMVMPGLINLDFADVQSVMQNMGNAMMGSGEADGENRALRAAEDALANPLLGDISIKDAKGMIVNITGGSDLTLFEVDEAAERVTRELEDPHANIIFGSTFDDSLDGKLRVSVVATGIADPDKL
;
A
#
# COMPACT_ATOMS: atom_id res chain seq x y z
N MET A 1 45.43 -24.50 -38.44
CA MET A 1 44.71 -23.33 -37.89
C MET A 1 43.56 -22.82 -38.78
N ALA A 2 43.67 -22.76 -40.10
CA ALA A 2 42.61 -22.27 -40.99
C ALA A 2 41.30 -23.12 -41.00
N ILE A 3 41.40 -24.44 -40.97
CA ILE A 3 40.23 -25.36 -41.01
C ILE A 3 39.39 -25.28 -39.73
N SER A 4 40.02 -25.03 -38.55
CA SER A 4 39.30 -24.87 -37.28
C SER A 4 38.49 -23.58 -37.25
N ARG A 5 39.00 -22.48 -37.83
CA ARG A 5 38.28 -21.19 -37.93
C ARG A 5 37.09 -21.26 -38.90
N MET A 6 37.22 -22.01 -40.03
CA MET A 6 36.11 -22.22 -40.96
C MET A 6 34.97 -23.04 -40.33
N LYS A 7 35.26 -24.08 -39.54
CA LYS A 7 34.24 -24.85 -38.83
C LYS A 7 33.50 -24.00 -37.79
N ALA A 8 34.21 -23.16 -37.03
CA ALA A 8 33.58 -22.26 -36.06
C ALA A 8 32.67 -21.22 -36.75
N ALA A 9 33.07 -20.65 -37.88
CA ALA A 9 32.25 -19.71 -38.66
C ALA A 9 30.98 -20.36 -39.22
N ALA A 10 31.09 -21.61 -39.73
CA ALA A 10 29.94 -22.35 -40.24
C ALA A 10 28.92 -22.69 -39.14
N THR A 11 29.37 -23.04 -37.93
CA THR A 11 28.50 -23.31 -36.79
C THR A 11 27.80 -22.02 -36.31
N ALA A 12 28.50 -20.89 -36.28
CA ALA A 12 27.92 -19.59 -35.92
C ALA A 12 26.82 -19.13 -36.91
N LEU A 13 27.05 -19.35 -38.22
CA LEU A 13 26.06 -19.05 -39.27
C LEU A 13 24.81 -19.94 -39.16
N LEU A 14 24.96 -21.20 -38.77
CA LEU A 14 23.85 -22.14 -38.59
C LEU A 14 22.97 -21.71 -37.39
N HIS A 15 23.60 -21.33 -36.28
CA HIS A 15 22.89 -20.83 -35.10
C HIS A 15 22.18 -19.50 -35.38
N ALA A 16 22.79 -18.58 -36.12
CA ALA A 16 22.17 -17.34 -36.53
C ALA A 16 20.93 -17.56 -37.43
N ARG A 17 20.97 -18.52 -38.34
CA ARG A 17 19.80 -18.90 -39.16
C ARG A 17 18.67 -19.49 -38.32
N GLN A 18 18.97 -20.37 -37.36
CA GLN A 18 17.97 -20.95 -36.45
C GLN A 18 17.32 -19.89 -35.55
N ALA A 19 18.10 -18.95 -35.05
CA ALA A 19 17.58 -17.82 -34.26
C ALA A 19 16.64 -16.90 -35.07
N SER A 20 17.00 -16.65 -36.36
CA SER A 20 16.16 -15.84 -37.26
C SER A 20 14.83 -16.52 -37.60
N GLN A 21 14.83 -17.86 -37.81
CA GLN A 21 13.60 -18.61 -38.05
C GLN A 21 12.69 -18.66 -36.82
N ALA A 22 13.25 -18.80 -35.62
CA ALA A 22 12.49 -18.77 -34.37
C ALA A 22 11.88 -17.40 -34.10
N ALA A 23 12.58 -16.32 -34.46
CA ALA A 23 12.05 -14.94 -34.32
C ALA A 23 10.90 -14.70 -35.31
N SER A 24 11.00 -15.16 -36.56
CA SER A 24 9.92 -15.04 -37.57
C SER A 24 8.67 -15.84 -37.17
N GLN A 25 8.81 -17.02 -36.56
CA GLN A 25 7.67 -17.79 -36.04
C GLN A 25 6.99 -17.11 -34.85
N ARG A 26 7.75 -16.46 -33.95
CA ARG A 26 7.18 -15.70 -32.84
C ARG A 26 6.40 -14.45 -33.28
N LEU A 27 6.86 -13.78 -34.33
CA LEU A 27 6.13 -12.65 -34.93
C LEU A 27 4.80 -13.09 -35.57
N ALA A 28 4.77 -14.25 -36.27
CA ALA A 28 3.56 -14.78 -36.86
C ALA A 28 2.49 -15.15 -35.80
N PHE A 29 2.89 -15.76 -34.70
CA PHE A 29 1.99 -16.05 -33.56
C PHE A 29 1.46 -14.79 -32.86
N SER A 30 2.23 -13.70 -32.82
CA SER A 30 1.80 -12.43 -32.22
C SER A 30 0.74 -11.71 -33.06
N THR A 31 0.82 -11.77 -34.39
CA THR A 31 -0.16 -11.16 -35.29
C THR A 31 -1.49 -11.92 -35.32
N GLU A 32 -1.50 -13.24 -35.25
CA GLU A 32 -2.73 -14.04 -35.15
C GLU A 32 -3.47 -13.80 -33.82
N ALA A 33 -2.74 -13.64 -32.71
CA ALA A 33 -3.34 -13.33 -31.41
C ALA A 33 -3.98 -11.94 -31.34
N THR A 34 -3.37 -10.94 -32.00
CA THR A 34 -3.94 -9.58 -32.09
C THR A 34 -5.17 -9.51 -32.97
N ASP A 35 -5.22 -10.26 -34.08
CA ASP A 35 -6.40 -10.33 -34.95
C ASP A 35 -7.57 -11.07 -34.29
N ALA A 36 -7.31 -12.12 -33.51
CA ALA A 36 -8.35 -12.82 -32.74
C ALA A 36 -8.94 -11.94 -31.62
N ALA A 37 -8.12 -11.14 -30.94
CA ALA A 37 -8.58 -10.20 -29.93
C ALA A 37 -9.43 -9.04 -30.53
N ALA A 38 -9.04 -8.54 -31.70
CA ALA A 38 -9.80 -7.52 -32.43
C ALA A 38 -11.15 -8.04 -32.96
N ALA A 39 -11.22 -9.32 -33.33
CA ALA A 39 -12.48 -9.96 -33.76
C ALA A 39 -13.43 -10.19 -32.58
N ALA A 40 -12.91 -10.56 -31.40
CA ALA A 40 -13.70 -10.74 -30.18
C ALA A 40 -14.30 -9.40 -29.67
N LEU A 41 -13.54 -8.31 -29.74
CA LEU A 41 -14.02 -6.95 -29.42
C LEU A 41 -15.15 -6.49 -30.35
N ARG A 42 -15.10 -6.81 -31.65
CA ARG A 42 -16.15 -6.46 -32.61
C ARG A 42 -17.45 -7.27 -32.43
N MET A 43 -17.37 -8.49 -31.90
CA MET A 43 -18.57 -9.28 -31.59
C MET A 43 -19.23 -8.86 -30.27
N GLY A 44 -18.48 -8.36 -29.30
CA GLY A 44 -19.01 -7.83 -28.02
C GLY A 44 -19.86 -6.58 -28.22
N PHE A 45 -19.48 -5.69 -29.12
CA PHE A 45 -20.21 -4.42 -29.40
C PHE A 45 -21.55 -4.61 -30.15
N LYS A 46 -21.75 -5.73 -30.88
CA LYS A 46 -23.02 -6.01 -31.57
C LYS A 46 -24.13 -6.56 -30.68
N LYS A 47 -23.80 -7.00 -29.47
CA LYS A 47 -24.79 -7.59 -28.54
C LYS A 47 -25.40 -6.58 -27.56
N SER A 48 -24.84 -5.36 -27.45
CA SER A 48 -25.30 -4.30 -26.56
C SER A 48 -26.27 -3.28 -27.19
N GLN A 49 -26.63 -3.42 -28.48
CA GLN A 49 -27.51 -2.45 -29.17
C GLN A 49 -28.93 -2.99 -29.47
N LYS A 50 -29.39 -4.03 -28.79
CA LYS A 50 -30.68 -4.66 -29.11
C LYS A 50 -31.68 -4.81 -27.95
N THR A 51 -31.56 -4.05 -26.90
CA THR A 51 -32.56 -3.99 -25.82
C THR A 51 -32.65 -2.57 -25.27
N ASP A 52 -33.27 -1.64 -25.96
CA ASP A 52 -33.88 -0.44 -25.38
C ASP A 52 -34.78 0.19 -26.46
N ASP A 53 -36.01 -0.32 -26.60
CA ASP A 53 -37.10 0.36 -27.23
C ASP A 53 -38.44 -0.21 -26.72
N GLU A 54 -38.83 0.25 -25.54
CA GLU A 54 -40.24 0.22 -25.08
C GLU A 54 -40.48 1.43 -24.17
N SER A 55 -40.90 2.53 -24.80
CA SER A 55 -41.37 3.76 -24.16
C SER A 55 -42.78 3.57 -23.64
N VAL A 56 -42.98 3.64 -22.33
CA VAL A 56 -44.29 3.82 -21.70
C VAL A 56 -44.47 5.32 -21.45
N ALA A 57 -45.38 5.92 -22.20
CA ALA A 57 -45.86 7.29 -22.00
C ALA A 57 -46.78 7.32 -20.76
N VAL A 58 -46.49 8.17 -19.81
CA VAL A 58 -47.43 8.58 -18.74
C VAL A 58 -47.70 10.08 -18.94
N GLU A 59 -48.90 10.36 -19.40
CA GLU A 59 -49.49 11.69 -19.44
C GLU A 59 -49.79 12.18 -18.01
N THR A 60 -49.25 13.32 -17.62
CA THR A 60 -49.68 14.07 -16.45
C THR A 60 -50.25 15.41 -16.93
N GLU A 61 -51.56 15.51 -16.79
CA GLU A 61 -52.32 16.74 -17.01
C GLU A 61 -51.91 17.83 -15.99
N VAL A 62 -51.57 19.00 -16.51
CA VAL A 62 -51.32 20.21 -15.70
C VAL A 62 -52.52 21.14 -15.89
N HIS A 63 -53.32 21.34 -14.85
CA HIS A 63 -54.31 22.40 -14.79
C HIS A 63 -53.68 23.70 -14.34
N PRO A 64 -54.01 24.84 -15.02
CA PRO A 64 -53.57 26.18 -14.60
C PRO A 64 -54.57 26.79 -13.60
N ALA A 65 -54.07 27.19 -12.42
CA ALA A 65 -54.85 28.03 -11.51
C ALA A 65 -54.53 29.52 -11.72
N SER A 66 -55.58 30.29 -11.87
CA SER A 66 -55.61 31.73 -12.07
C SER A 66 -55.21 32.54 -10.82
N PRO A 67 -54.80 33.80 -10.97
CA PRO A 67 -54.29 34.63 -9.89
C PRO A 67 -55.41 35.29 -9.09
N THR A 68 -55.31 35.27 -7.77
CA THR A 68 -56.12 36.11 -6.87
C THR A 68 -55.24 37.22 -6.27
N ASP A 69 -55.65 38.44 -6.53
CA ASP A 69 -55.26 39.68 -5.88
C ASP A 69 -55.47 39.60 -4.37
N VAL A 70 -54.46 39.98 -3.60
CA VAL A 70 -54.60 40.47 -2.25
C VAL A 70 -53.65 41.65 -2.02
N SER A 71 -54.19 42.83 -2.07
CA SER A 71 -53.64 44.05 -1.50
C SER A 71 -53.68 44.01 0.03
N ASP A 72 -52.79 44.78 0.67
CA ASP A 72 -52.73 45.19 2.07
C ASP A 72 -51.93 44.32 3.03
N VAL A 73 -50.64 44.71 3.20
CA VAL A 73 -49.89 44.47 4.40
C VAL A 73 -49.20 45.78 4.85
N PRO A 74 -49.46 46.30 6.04
CA PRO A 74 -48.86 47.55 6.53
C PRO A 74 -47.37 47.36 6.87
N SER A 75 -46.61 48.42 6.62
CA SER A 75 -45.17 48.55 6.92
C SER A 75 -44.83 48.37 8.37
N PRO A 76 -43.76 47.69 8.74
CA PRO A 76 -43.32 47.59 10.11
C PRO A 76 -42.61 48.87 10.57
N VAL A 77 -42.99 49.30 11.74
CA VAL A 77 -42.44 50.43 12.53
C VAL A 77 -40.96 50.14 12.82
N VAL A 78 -40.10 51.10 12.46
CA VAL A 78 -38.68 51.06 12.78
C VAL A 78 -38.46 51.45 14.23
N GLU A 79 -38.26 50.49 15.14
CA GLU A 79 -37.75 50.74 16.48
C GLU A 79 -36.26 51.11 16.40
N LYS A 80 -35.94 52.35 16.81
CA LYS A 80 -34.57 52.78 17.05
C LYS A 80 -33.99 52.04 18.28
N LYS A 81 -33.16 51.02 18.02
CA LYS A 81 -32.28 50.43 19.07
C LYS A 81 -31.25 51.48 19.47
N LEU A 82 -31.27 51.88 20.74
CA LEU A 82 -30.18 52.61 21.40
C LEU A 82 -28.90 51.79 21.30
N VAL A 83 -27.87 52.35 20.67
CA VAL A 83 -26.51 51.82 20.67
C VAL A 83 -25.85 52.20 22.05
N PRO A 84 -25.40 51.25 22.86
CA PRO A 84 -24.64 51.58 24.07
C PRO A 84 -23.26 52.14 23.63
N PRO A 85 -22.66 53.05 24.48
CA PRO A 85 -21.38 53.66 24.13
C PRO A 85 -20.28 52.61 24.04
N ALA A 86 -19.42 52.75 23.02
CA ALA A 86 -18.28 51.91 22.79
C ALA A 86 -17.38 51.81 24.04
N MET A 87 -17.36 50.68 24.69
CA MET A 87 -16.30 50.32 25.64
C MET A 87 -14.98 50.17 24.86
N SER A 88 -14.02 51.00 25.18
CA SER A 88 -12.64 50.91 24.77
C SER A 88 -12.12 49.51 25.17
N SER A 89 -12.10 48.58 24.26
CA SER A 89 -11.46 47.28 24.45
C SER A 89 -9.96 47.46 24.35
N THR A 90 -9.30 47.68 25.48
CA THR A 90 -7.89 47.33 25.63
C THR A 90 -7.82 45.80 25.53
N GLN A 91 -7.54 45.31 24.33
CA GLN A 91 -7.25 43.90 24.13
C GLN A 91 -6.03 43.54 24.99
N PRO A 92 -6.06 42.41 25.70
CA PRO A 92 -4.91 41.96 26.47
C PRO A 92 -3.71 41.76 25.57
N LEU A 93 -2.54 42.21 26.04
CA LEU A 93 -1.29 42.24 25.28
C LEU A 93 -0.85 40.87 24.69
N TRP A 94 -1.40 39.76 25.19
CA TRP A 94 -1.15 38.41 24.68
C TRP A 94 -1.91 38.06 23.38
N LEU A 95 -2.91 38.88 22.99
CA LEU A 95 -3.66 38.72 21.72
C LEU A 95 -2.98 39.47 20.54
N THR A 96 -1.93 40.23 20.78
CA THR A 96 -1.22 41.01 19.74
C THR A 96 0.16 40.45 19.38
N GLN A 97 0.49 39.24 19.86
CA GLN A 97 1.59 38.54 19.23
C GLN A 97 1.08 37.99 17.89
N ASP A 98 1.54 38.60 16.80
CA ASP A 98 1.60 37.97 15.50
C ASP A 98 2.40 36.67 15.68
N HIS A 99 1.70 35.61 16.08
CA HIS A 99 2.12 34.29 15.72
C HIS A 99 1.94 34.27 14.20
N SER A 100 3.00 34.68 13.47
CA SER A 100 3.18 34.17 12.10
C SER A 100 2.81 32.70 12.22
N ALA A 101 1.72 32.31 11.56
CA ALA A 101 1.22 30.95 11.61
C ALA A 101 2.39 30.09 11.19
N THR A 102 3.10 29.56 12.19
CA THR A 102 4.11 28.55 11.97
C THR A 102 3.31 27.45 11.31
N ASP A 103 3.62 27.17 10.08
CA ASP A 103 2.87 26.19 9.29
C ASP A 103 2.97 24.86 10.05
N LEU A 104 1.95 24.55 10.86
CA LEU A 104 1.95 23.35 11.71
C LEU A 104 2.01 22.08 10.87
N SER A 105 1.74 22.18 9.56
CA SER A 105 1.94 21.08 8.62
C SER A 105 3.42 20.67 8.49
N SER A 106 4.35 21.59 8.82
CA SER A 106 5.80 21.30 8.81
C SER A 106 6.25 20.40 9.97
N PHE A 107 5.38 20.16 10.98
CA PHE A 107 5.68 19.29 12.13
C PHE A 107 5.10 17.88 12.00
N ALA A 108 4.32 17.59 10.95
CA ALA A 108 3.88 16.22 10.67
C ALA A 108 5.07 15.35 10.25
N PRO A 109 5.15 14.08 10.69
CA PRO A 109 6.23 13.19 10.28
C PRO A 109 6.18 12.96 8.77
N LYS A 110 7.32 13.13 8.10
CA LYS A 110 7.45 12.82 6.67
C LYS A 110 7.62 11.31 6.51
N ILE A 111 6.63 10.67 5.90
CA ILE A 111 6.60 9.22 5.63
C ILE A 111 6.75 9.01 4.13
N VAL A 112 7.69 8.17 3.72
CA VAL A 112 7.93 7.86 2.31
C VAL A 112 7.71 6.35 2.07
N VAL A 113 6.97 6.01 1.02
CA VAL A 113 6.79 4.63 0.58
C VAL A 113 7.56 4.41 -0.71
N VAL A 114 8.56 3.55 -0.67
CA VAL A 114 9.43 3.22 -1.79
C VAL A 114 9.07 1.85 -2.35
N GLY A 115 8.50 1.83 -3.55
CA GLY A 115 8.20 0.60 -4.29
C GLY A 115 9.42 0.15 -5.10
N VAL A 116 9.96 -1.03 -4.80
CA VAL A 116 11.18 -1.54 -5.45
C VAL A 116 10.84 -2.69 -6.39
N GLY A 117 11.24 -2.53 -7.66
CA GLY A 117 10.98 -3.49 -8.72
C GLY A 117 9.51 -3.52 -9.19
N GLY A 118 9.14 -4.53 -9.98
CA GLY A 118 7.81 -4.63 -10.58
C GLY A 118 6.69 -4.77 -9.56
N ALA A 119 6.81 -5.70 -8.61
CA ALA A 119 5.79 -5.92 -7.59
C ALA A 119 5.65 -4.70 -6.63
N GLY A 120 6.78 -4.10 -6.21
CA GLY A 120 6.75 -2.89 -5.40
C GLY A 120 6.10 -1.71 -6.12
N GLY A 121 6.38 -1.53 -7.42
CA GLY A 121 5.73 -0.52 -8.25
C GLY A 121 4.21 -0.74 -8.40
N ASN A 122 3.77 -2.00 -8.54
CA ASN A 122 2.34 -2.34 -8.56
C ASN A 122 1.66 -2.05 -7.22
N ALA A 123 2.32 -2.40 -6.11
CA ALA A 123 1.81 -2.10 -4.77
C ALA A 123 1.64 -0.58 -4.56
N VAL A 124 2.64 0.23 -4.94
CA VAL A 124 2.54 1.70 -4.89
C VAL A 124 1.40 2.22 -5.77
N ASN A 125 1.25 1.71 -7.00
CA ASN A 125 0.11 2.08 -7.85
C ASN A 125 -1.23 1.74 -7.20
N ASN A 126 -1.35 0.59 -6.54
CA ASN A 126 -2.55 0.19 -5.82
C ASN A 126 -2.82 1.13 -4.62
N MET A 127 -1.78 1.50 -3.86
CA MET A 127 -1.89 2.44 -2.73
C MET A 127 -2.40 3.81 -3.20
N ILE A 128 -1.84 4.34 -4.29
CA ILE A 128 -2.29 5.62 -4.89
C ILE A 128 -3.72 5.51 -5.39
N ALA A 129 -4.06 4.44 -6.11
CA ALA A 129 -5.41 4.22 -6.65
C ALA A 129 -6.47 4.06 -5.55
N ARG A 130 -6.10 3.54 -4.38
CA ARG A 130 -6.95 3.41 -3.19
C ARG A 130 -6.97 4.66 -2.32
N GLY A 131 -6.22 5.70 -2.70
CA GLY A 131 -6.25 7.00 -2.02
C GLY A 131 -5.54 7.02 -0.67
N LEU A 132 -4.49 6.21 -0.47
CA LEU A 132 -3.66 6.29 0.74
C LEU A 132 -3.07 7.69 0.85
N GLN A 133 -3.34 8.37 1.96
CA GLN A 133 -2.96 9.77 2.21
C GLN A 133 -1.84 9.88 3.24
N GLY A 134 -1.23 11.07 3.32
CA GLY A 134 -0.23 11.39 4.34
C GLY A 134 1.13 10.75 4.13
N VAL A 135 1.35 10.11 2.99
CA VAL A 135 2.63 9.52 2.60
C VAL A 135 3.07 10.01 1.23
N GLU A 136 4.37 10.14 1.03
CA GLU A 136 4.97 10.38 -0.28
C GLU A 136 5.31 9.05 -0.94
N PHE A 137 5.12 8.96 -2.25
CA PHE A 137 5.40 7.73 -2.99
C PHE A 137 6.61 7.90 -3.90
N MET A 138 7.46 6.87 -3.95
CA MET A 138 8.55 6.74 -4.90
C MET A 138 8.59 5.33 -5.47
N VAL A 139 8.96 5.18 -6.74
CA VAL A 139 9.17 3.86 -7.37
C VAL A 139 10.57 3.78 -7.96
N CYS A 140 11.31 2.75 -7.56
CA CYS A 140 12.64 2.44 -8.04
C CYS A 140 12.61 1.13 -8.85
N ASN A 141 13.03 1.16 -10.10
CA ASN A 141 13.04 -0.05 -10.94
C ASN A 141 14.16 -0.01 -11.98
N THR A 142 14.63 -1.18 -12.39
CA THR A 142 15.56 -1.37 -13.50
C THR A 142 14.85 -1.51 -14.85
N ASP A 143 13.51 -1.76 -14.83
CA ASP A 143 12.67 -1.86 -16.01
C ASP A 143 12.03 -0.50 -16.33
N ALA A 144 12.49 0.12 -17.42
CA ALA A 144 11.99 1.41 -17.88
C ALA A 144 10.53 1.37 -18.38
N GLN A 145 10.07 0.22 -18.90
CA GLN A 145 8.69 0.08 -19.36
C GLN A 145 7.74 0.09 -18.17
N HIS A 146 8.09 -0.65 -17.12
CA HIS A 146 7.29 -0.68 -15.91
C HIS A 146 7.24 0.70 -15.23
N LEU A 147 8.35 1.45 -15.18
CA LEU A 147 8.37 2.83 -14.64
C LEU A 147 7.44 3.78 -15.37
N ARG A 148 7.19 3.60 -16.66
CA ARG A 148 6.25 4.42 -17.43
C ARG A 148 4.78 4.22 -17.02
N THR A 149 4.47 3.10 -16.41
CA THR A 149 3.10 2.75 -15.96
C THR A 149 2.84 3.14 -14.51
N THR A 150 3.83 3.68 -13.81
CA THR A 150 3.66 4.10 -12.41
C THR A 150 2.84 5.39 -12.32
N LEU A 151 1.99 5.47 -11.30
CA LEU A 151 1.11 6.62 -11.06
C LEU A 151 1.82 7.78 -10.34
N THR A 152 2.94 7.51 -9.66
CA THR A 152 3.75 8.57 -9.07
C THR A 152 4.69 9.21 -10.09
N GLU A 153 4.95 10.52 -9.96
CA GLU A 153 5.98 11.22 -10.73
C GLU A 153 7.39 10.98 -10.16
N ASN A 154 7.48 10.63 -8.87
CA ASN A 154 8.75 10.36 -8.21
C ASN A 154 9.21 8.93 -8.52
N ARG A 155 10.00 8.77 -9.57
CA ARG A 155 10.52 7.50 -10.10
C ARG A 155 12.00 7.58 -10.36
N VAL A 156 12.69 6.50 -9.99
CA VAL A 156 14.13 6.32 -10.21
C VAL A 156 14.37 5.11 -11.08
N GLN A 157 15.01 5.31 -12.23
CA GLN A 157 15.47 4.20 -13.06
C GLN A 157 16.86 3.77 -12.56
N MET A 158 16.94 2.63 -11.92
CA MET A 158 18.21 2.09 -11.40
C MET A 158 19.01 1.40 -12.51
N GLY A 159 20.31 1.67 -12.54
CA GLY A 159 21.29 1.02 -13.42
C GLY A 159 20.91 0.98 -14.90
N PRO A 160 20.59 2.10 -15.57
CA PRO A 160 20.24 2.11 -16.99
C PRO A 160 21.38 1.59 -17.89
N GLU A 161 22.63 1.81 -17.51
CA GLU A 161 23.79 1.33 -18.24
C GLU A 161 24.02 -0.18 -18.07
N LEU A 162 23.64 -0.75 -16.90
CA LEU A 162 23.79 -2.16 -16.60
C LEU A 162 22.72 -3.02 -17.28
N THR A 163 21.47 -2.53 -17.30
CA THR A 163 20.30 -3.32 -17.73
C THR A 163 19.75 -2.91 -19.09
N GLY A 164 20.16 -1.76 -19.62
CA GLY A 164 19.56 -1.18 -20.82
C GLY A 164 18.06 -0.84 -20.65
N GLY A 165 17.59 -0.75 -19.42
CA GLY A 165 16.15 -0.54 -19.11
C GLY A 165 15.27 -1.77 -19.28
N LEU A 166 15.86 -2.99 -19.40
CA LEU A 166 15.14 -4.25 -19.64
C LEU A 166 14.92 -5.09 -18.37
N GLY A 167 15.31 -4.57 -17.19
CA GLY A 167 15.22 -5.30 -15.93
C GLY A 167 16.43 -6.21 -15.67
N CYS A 168 16.43 -6.90 -14.52
CA CYS A 168 17.56 -7.73 -14.04
C CYS A 168 17.51 -9.19 -14.48
N GLY A 169 16.52 -9.65 -15.25
CA GLY A 169 16.43 -11.03 -15.68
C GLY A 169 16.40 -12.08 -14.56
N ALA A 170 15.76 -11.76 -13.41
CA ALA A 170 15.73 -12.57 -12.20
C ALA A 170 17.12 -12.81 -11.55
N ASN A 171 18.08 -11.91 -11.76
CA ASN A 171 19.39 -11.93 -11.11
C ASN A 171 19.45 -10.83 -10.04
N PRO A 172 19.47 -11.18 -8.72
CA PRO A 172 19.54 -10.20 -7.64
C PRO A 172 20.84 -9.38 -7.60
N GLU A 173 21.99 -9.95 -8.03
CA GLU A 173 23.25 -9.23 -8.05
C GLU A 173 23.19 -8.01 -8.99
N VAL A 174 22.59 -8.17 -10.17
CA VAL A 174 22.37 -7.04 -11.09
C VAL A 174 21.43 -6.01 -10.48
N GLY A 175 20.44 -6.45 -9.69
CA GLY A 175 19.54 -5.58 -8.95
C GLY A 175 20.26 -4.77 -7.87
N ARG A 176 21.19 -5.40 -7.15
CA ARG A 176 22.06 -4.79 -6.15
C ARG A 176 22.95 -3.72 -6.77
N GLU A 177 23.74 -4.09 -7.79
CA GLU A 177 24.64 -3.17 -8.49
C GLU A 177 23.87 -1.97 -9.07
N ALA A 178 22.66 -2.21 -9.62
CA ALA A 178 21.82 -1.15 -10.14
C ALA A 178 21.32 -0.17 -9.05
N ALA A 179 21.04 -0.68 -7.85
CA ALA A 179 20.65 0.14 -6.71
C ALA A 179 21.83 0.93 -6.15
N GLU A 180 23.00 0.31 -6.02
CA GLU A 180 24.23 0.97 -5.59
C GLU A 180 24.58 2.14 -6.51
N ALA A 181 24.43 1.97 -7.84
CA ALA A 181 24.68 3.03 -8.81
C ALA A 181 23.68 4.21 -8.73
N ALA A 182 22.51 4.01 -8.14
CA ALA A 182 21.45 5.02 -8.04
C ALA A 182 21.22 5.52 -6.59
N ILE A 183 22.03 5.07 -5.63
CA ILE A 183 21.74 5.27 -4.21
C ILE A 183 21.73 6.75 -3.81
N ASP A 184 22.64 7.56 -4.35
CA ASP A 184 22.72 8.98 -4.06
C ASP A 184 21.43 9.70 -4.52
N GLU A 185 20.94 9.38 -5.73
CA GLU A 185 19.68 9.93 -6.24
C GLU A 185 18.48 9.52 -5.37
N ILE A 186 18.47 8.28 -4.90
CA ILE A 186 17.40 7.77 -4.03
C ILE A 186 17.42 8.51 -2.69
N LEU A 187 18.57 8.65 -2.05
CA LEU A 187 18.72 9.33 -0.77
C LEU A 187 18.35 10.81 -0.85
N ASP A 188 18.75 11.49 -1.92
CA ASP A 188 18.38 12.89 -2.16
C ASP A 188 16.85 13.07 -2.20
N ARG A 189 16.12 12.12 -2.80
CA ARG A 189 14.66 12.17 -2.93
C ARG A 189 13.93 11.86 -1.62
N VAL A 190 14.51 11.07 -0.74
CA VAL A 190 13.93 10.74 0.58
C VAL A 190 14.46 11.62 1.70
N GLN A 191 15.25 12.62 1.38
CA GLN A 191 15.83 13.53 2.37
C GLN A 191 14.77 14.14 3.28
N GLY A 192 15.05 14.15 4.59
CA GLY A 192 14.15 14.67 5.62
C GLY A 192 12.99 13.73 5.97
N ALA A 193 12.94 12.51 5.43
CA ALA A 193 11.98 11.51 5.87
C ALA A 193 12.27 11.07 7.31
N ASN A 194 11.22 10.96 8.11
CA ASN A 194 11.29 10.38 9.45
C ASN A 194 11.14 8.86 9.40
N MET A 195 10.33 8.37 8.43
CA MET A 195 10.05 6.95 8.25
C MET A 195 10.03 6.59 6.77
N MET A 196 10.54 5.42 6.44
CA MET A 196 10.51 4.87 5.10
C MET A 196 9.97 3.45 5.10
N PHE A 197 8.92 3.23 4.31
CA PHE A 197 8.46 1.90 3.96
C PHE A 197 9.13 1.44 2.67
N VAL A 198 9.76 0.26 2.69
CA VAL A 198 10.29 -0.39 1.50
C VAL A 198 9.36 -1.53 1.12
N THR A 199 8.66 -1.41 -0.01
CA THR A 199 7.75 -2.47 -0.49
C THR A 199 8.32 -3.15 -1.73
N ALA A 200 8.38 -4.49 -1.68
CA ALA A 200 8.92 -5.28 -2.78
C ALA A 200 8.33 -6.70 -2.81
N GLY A 201 8.31 -7.29 -4.00
CA GLY A 201 8.09 -8.74 -4.16
C GLY A 201 9.43 -9.45 -4.21
N MET A 202 9.66 -10.35 -3.26
CA MET A 202 10.90 -11.12 -3.17
C MET A 202 10.91 -12.30 -4.14
N GLY A 203 12.10 -12.71 -4.60
CA GLY A 203 12.29 -13.82 -5.54
C GLY A 203 12.48 -13.40 -7.01
N GLY A 204 12.38 -12.09 -7.31
CA GLY A 204 12.80 -11.50 -8.58
C GLY A 204 14.25 -11.04 -8.56
N GLY A 205 14.68 -10.31 -9.59
CA GLY A 205 16.02 -9.70 -9.64
C GLY A 205 16.03 -8.35 -8.91
N THR A 206 15.25 -7.38 -9.41
CA THR A 206 15.27 -6.00 -8.91
C THR A 206 14.83 -5.90 -7.45
N GLY A 207 13.62 -6.40 -7.10
CA GLY A 207 13.11 -6.29 -5.73
C GLY A 207 14.02 -6.98 -4.70
N THR A 208 14.50 -8.19 -5.02
CA THR A 208 15.32 -9.00 -4.14
C THR A 208 16.71 -8.40 -3.91
N GLY A 209 17.35 -7.88 -4.97
CA GLY A 209 18.70 -7.34 -4.86
C GLY A 209 18.75 -5.88 -4.43
N ALA A 210 17.82 -5.04 -4.90
CA ALA A 210 17.84 -3.61 -4.64
C ALA A 210 17.22 -3.21 -3.29
N ALA A 211 16.19 -3.93 -2.81
CA ALA A 211 15.52 -3.55 -1.57
C ALA A 211 16.45 -3.53 -0.35
N PRO A 212 17.36 -4.53 -0.13
CA PRO A 212 18.32 -4.45 0.97
C PRO A 212 19.25 -3.25 0.88
N VAL A 213 19.75 -2.90 -0.31
CA VAL A 213 20.66 -1.77 -0.52
C VAL A 213 19.97 -0.44 -0.17
N ILE A 214 18.77 -0.24 -0.69
CA ILE A 214 17.98 0.97 -0.44
C ILE A 214 17.62 1.08 1.05
N ALA A 215 17.21 -0.02 1.66
CA ALA A 215 16.87 -0.06 3.07
C ALA A 215 18.07 0.24 3.97
N GLN A 216 19.22 -0.37 3.69
CA GLN A 216 20.46 -0.14 4.44
C GLN A 216 20.87 1.33 4.40
N ALA A 217 20.84 1.94 3.21
CA ALA A 217 21.21 3.33 3.05
C ALA A 217 20.27 4.29 3.82
N ALA A 218 18.97 3.99 3.86
CA ALA A 218 18.02 4.77 4.63
C ALA A 218 18.22 4.60 6.14
N LEU A 219 18.49 3.38 6.59
CA LEU A 219 18.82 3.07 7.99
C LEU A 219 20.08 3.82 8.44
N GLU A 220 21.14 3.83 7.61
CA GLU A 220 22.38 4.58 7.86
C GLU A 220 22.15 6.11 7.87
N ALA A 221 21.19 6.59 7.11
CA ALA A 221 20.75 7.99 7.15
C ALA A 221 19.90 8.34 8.39
N GLY A 222 19.61 7.38 9.27
CA GLY A 222 18.85 7.57 10.51
C GLY A 222 17.32 7.61 10.29
N ILE A 223 16.83 7.12 9.15
CA ILE A 223 15.41 7.02 8.84
C ILE A 223 14.87 5.71 9.40
N LEU A 224 13.76 5.75 10.17
CA LEU A 224 13.08 4.52 10.63
C LEU A 224 12.63 3.72 9.40
N THR A 225 13.26 2.55 9.19
CA THR A 225 13.09 1.77 7.96
C THR A 225 12.29 0.50 8.22
N VAL A 226 11.13 0.40 7.60
CA VAL A 226 10.23 -0.76 7.70
C VAL A 226 10.03 -1.40 6.32
N ALA A 227 10.40 -2.67 6.20
CA ALA A 227 10.12 -3.42 4.99
C ALA A 227 8.75 -4.09 5.05
N VAL A 228 7.95 -3.96 3.99
CA VAL A 228 6.67 -4.65 3.81
C VAL A 228 6.75 -5.41 2.49
N VAL A 229 7.04 -6.71 2.57
CA VAL A 229 7.45 -7.51 1.41
C VAL A 229 6.69 -8.82 1.31
N THR A 230 6.57 -9.34 0.07
CA THR A 230 5.88 -10.60 -0.18
C THR A 230 6.84 -11.74 -0.51
N LYS A 231 6.54 -12.96 0.02
CA LYS A 231 7.13 -14.22 -0.48
C LYS A 231 6.33 -14.70 -1.69
N PRO A 232 6.99 -15.27 -2.74
CA PRO A 232 6.31 -15.73 -3.94
C PRO A 232 5.35 -16.89 -3.66
N PHE A 233 4.35 -17.05 -4.53
CA PHE A 233 3.49 -18.23 -4.55
C PHE A 233 4.30 -19.48 -4.93
N ARG A 234 3.88 -20.67 -4.47
CA ARG A 234 4.53 -21.95 -4.81
C ARG A 234 4.56 -22.24 -6.31
N PHE A 235 3.53 -21.82 -7.05
CA PHE A 235 3.47 -22.01 -8.50
C PHE A 235 4.48 -21.16 -9.27
N GLU A 236 5.05 -20.12 -8.68
CA GLU A 236 6.11 -19.31 -9.30
C GLU A 236 7.46 -20.05 -9.37
N GLY A 237 7.60 -21.16 -8.66
CA GLY A 237 8.69 -22.10 -8.77
C GLY A 237 9.74 -21.99 -7.67
N SER A 238 10.46 -23.10 -7.46
CA SER A 238 11.42 -23.25 -6.36
C SER A 238 12.63 -22.31 -6.46
N ASN A 239 13.02 -21.89 -7.68
CA ASN A 239 14.11 -20.95 -7.85
C ASN A 239 13.77 -19.57 -7.27
N ARG A 240 12.53 -19.07 -7.53
CA ARG A 240 12.05 -17.83 -6.95
C ARG A 240 11.97 -17.91 -5.43
N ALA A 241 11.51 -19.04 -4.89
CA ALA A 241 11.45 -19.25 -3.45
C ALA A 241 12.84 -19.20 -2.79
N LYS A 242 13.86 -19.80 -3.43
CA LYS A 242 15.25 -19.75 -2.94
C LYS A 242 15.81 -18.34 -2.96
N LEU A 243 15.64 -17.61 -4.08
CA LEU A 243 16.08 -16.22 -4.19
C LEU A 243 15.37 -15.33 -3.16
N ALA A 244 14.07 -15.55 -2.93
CA ALA A 244 13.31 -14.84 -1.92
C ALA A 244 13.87 -15.08 -0.51
N ALA A 245 14.20 -16.33 -0.15
CA ALA A 245 14.76 -16.66 1.15
C ALA A 245 16.12 -15.97 1.37
N GLN A 246 16.99 -15.95 0.35
CA GLN A 246 18.28 -15.26 0.42
C GLN A 246 18.09 -13.75 0.60
N GLY A 247 17.27 -13.12 -0.25
CA GLY A 247 17.03 -11.66 -0.17
C GLY A 247 16.34 -11.22 1.12
N LEU A 248 15.47 -12.08 1.69
CA LEU A 248 14.84 -11.79 2.99
C LEU A 248 15.86 -11.84 4.13
N ALA A 249 16.83 -12.77 4.09
CA ALA A 249 17.88 -12.83 5.08
C ALA A 249 18.76 -11.57 5.06
N GLU A 250 19.09 -11.06 3.86
CA GLU A 250 19.85 -9.82 3.69
C GLU A 250 19.02 -8.58 4.09
N LEU A 251 17.76 -8.53 3.68
CA LEU A 251 16.86 -7.41 3.99
C LEU A 251 16.63 -7.27 5.51
N LYS A 252 16.55 -8.40 6.22
CA LYS A 252 16.35 -8.43 7.68
C LYS A 252 17.46 -7.71 8.43
N GLU A 253 18.71 -7.78 7.95
CA GLU A 253 19.85 -7.09 8.55
C GLU A 253 19.90 -5.60 8.18
N SER A 254 19.11 -5.19 7.19
CA SER A 254 19.10 -3.85 6.59
C SER A 254 17.91 -2.98 7.00
N VAL A 255 17.04 -3.45 7.89
CA VAL A 255 15.82 -2.75 8.32
C VAL A 255 15.61 -2.82 9.83
N ASP A 256 14.88 -1.86 10.38
CA ASP A 256 14.42 -1.91 11.78
C ASP A 256 13.38 -3.01 12.00
N THR A 257 12.41 -3.09 11.10
CA THR A 257 11.32 -4.07 11.14
C THR A 257 11.00 -4.59 9.75
N MET A 258 10.78 -5.89 9.63
CA MET A 258 10.43 -6.55 8.38
C MET A 258 9.10 -7.29 8.51
N LEU A 259 8.07 -6.79 7.84
CA LEU A 259 6.77 -7.43 7.69
C LEU A 259 6.79 -8.30 6.44
N VAL A 260 6.75 -9.62 6.63
CA VAL A 260 6.79 -10.60 5.53
C VAL A 260 5.42 -11.20 5.32
N ILE A 261 4.90 -11.05 4.10
CA ILE A 261 3.60 -11.56 3.69
C ILE A 261 3.80 -12.81 2.81
N PRO A 262 3.49 -14.02 3.34
CA PRO A 262 3.54 -15.23 2.52
C PRO A 262 2.34 -15.25 1.56
N ASN A 263 2.57 -15.01 0.25
CA ASN A 263 1.48 -15.03 -0.74
C ASN A 263 0.71 -16.37 -0.73
N GLN A 264 1.37 -17.45 -0.35
CA GLN A 264 0.73 -18.77 -0.25
C GLN A 264 -0.43 -18.79 0.75
N ASN A 265 -0.36 -17.99 1.84
CA ASN A 265 -1.42 -17.93 2.85
C ASN A 265 -2.68 -17.23 2.32
N LEU A 266 -2.58 -16.43 1.26
CA LEU A 266 -3.73 -15.81 0.60
C LEU A 266 -4.68 -16.84 -0.04
N PHE A 267 -4.20 -18.08 -0.30
CA PHE A 267 -5.07 -19.16 -0.74
C PHE A 267 -6.17 -19.50 0.27
N ASN A 268 -5.88 -19.36 1.56
CA ASN A 268 -6.86 -19.59 2.63
C ASN A 268 -7.96 -18.51 2.64
N MET A 269 -7.70 -17.35 2.05
CA MET A 269 -8.65 -16.24 1.91
C MET A 269 -9.33 -16.23 0.52
N SER A 270 -8.90 -17.10 -0.40
CA SER A 270 -9.37 -17.18 -1.78
C SER A 270 -10.39 -18.31 -1.97
N ASN A 271 -11.08 -18.32 -3.11
CA ASN A 271 -11.99 -19.37 -3.50
C ASN A 271 -11.59 -19.94 -4.88
N GLU A 272 -12.19 -21.07 -5.28
CA GLU A 272 -11.89 -21.76 -6.55
C GLU A 272 -12.14 -20.91 -7.80
N ARG A 273 -12.86 -19.80 -7.69
CA ARG A 273 -13.14 -18.86 -8.79
C ARG A 273 -12.20 -17.68 -8.83
N THR A 274 -11.30 -17.54 -7.84
CA THR A 274 -10.33 -16.44 -7.77
C THR A 274 -9.35 -16.56 -8.94
N SER A 275 -9.33 -15.52 -9.79
CA SER A 275 -8.42 -15.50 -10.93
C SER A 275 -6.98 -15.25 -10.48
N LEU A 276 -6.01 -15.61 -11.33
CA LEU A 276 -4.60 -15.32 -11.08
C LEU A 276 -4.35 -13.81 -10.87
N MET A 277 -5.05 -12.98 -11.64
CA MET A 277 -4.96 -11.52 -11.50
C MET A 277 -5.49 -11.06 -10.14
N ASP A 278 -6.59 -11.64 -9.67
CA ASP A 278 -7.15 -11.31 -8.35
C ASP A 278 -6.24 -11.77 -7.23
N ALA A 279 -5.56 -12.92 -7.37
CA ALA A 279 -4.58 -13.38 -6.39
C ALA A 279 -3.40 -12.38 -6.22
N PHE A 280 -2.88 -11.83 -7.32
CA PHE A 280 -1.87 -10.77 -7.23
C PHE A 280 -2.42 -9.46 -6.67
N ARG A 281 -3.66 -9.07 -7.02
CA ARG A 281 -4.32 -7.92 -6.40
C ARG A 281 -4.53 -8.10 -4.89
N MET A 282 -4.82 -9.32 -4.43
CA MET A 282 -4.89 -9.62 -2.99
C MET A 282 -3.53 -9.37 -2.34
N ALA A 283 -2.42 -9.80 -2.94
CA ALA A 283 -1.09 -9.52 -2.44
C ALA A 283 -0.79 -8.01 -2.38
N ASP A 284 -1.15 -7.26 -3.43
CA ASP A 284 -0.99 -5.80 -3.47
C ASP A 284 -1.87 -5.10 -2.41
N ASN A 285 -3.08 -5.62 -2.13
CA ASN A 285 -3.95 -5.11 -1.07
C ASN A 285 -3.34 -5.35 0.33
N VAL A 286 -2.77 -6.52 0.57
CA VAL A 286 -2.15 -6.81 1.87
C VAL A 286 -0.89 -5.94 2.08
N LEU A 287 -0.12 -5.65 1.01
CA LEU A 287 0.98 -4.68 1.09
C LEU A 287 0.46 -3.27 1.43
N LEU A 288 -0.66 -2.86 0.82
CA LEU A 288 -1.33 -1.61 1.17
C LEU A 288 -1.75 -1.61 2.65
N ASP A 289 -2.43 -2.68 3.11
CA ASP A 289 -2.92 -2.78 4.49
C ASP A 289 -1.75 -2.73 5.49
N GLY A 290 -0.61 -3.36 5.16
CA GLY A 290 0.60 -3.31 5.97
C GLY A 290 1.16 -1.90 6.16
N VAL A 291 1.14 -1.08 5.12
CA VAL A 291 1.56 0.33 5.19
C VAL A 291 0.47 1.17 5.86
N LYS A 292 -0.79 1.02 5.43
CA LYS A 292 -1.94 1.82 5.87
C LYS A 292 -2.17 1.70 7.39
N ASN A 293 -2.13 0.48 7.93
CA ASN A 293 -2.38 0.23 9.36
C ASN A 293 -1.38 0.95 10.28
N ILE A 294 -0.19 1.27 9.78
CA ILE A 294 0.82 1.99 10.56
C ILE A 294 0.75 3.49 10.27
N SER A 295 0.65 3.88 8.99
CA SER A 295 0.65 5.29 8.61
C SER A 295 -0.61 6.04 9.06
N ASP A 296 -1.79 5.40 8.96
CA ASP A 296 -3.06 6.02 9.35
C ASP A 296 -3.07 6.46 10.81
N LEU A 297 -2.44 5.71 11.72
CA LEU A 297 -2.37 6.04 13.13
C LEU A 297 -1.63 7.35 13.44
N MET A 298 -0.70 7.74 12.55
CA MET A 298 0.09 8.97 12.69
C MET A 298 -0.51 10.15 11.91
N VAL A 299 -1.24 9.85 10.82
CA VAL A 299 -1.63 10.87 9.83
C VAL A 299 -3.12 11.15 9.85
N MET A 300 -3.95 10.10 10.02
CA MET A 300 -5.40 10.25 9.98
C MET A 300 -5.95 10.73 11.31
N PRO A 301 -6.97 11.63 11.31
CA PRO A 301 -7.63 12.01 12.53
C PRO A 301 -8.36 10.81 13.16
N GLY A 302 -8.13 10.58 14.44
CA GLY A 302 -8.76 9.51 15.22
C GLY A 302 -9.09 9.97 16.62
N LEU A 303 -9.73 9.12 17.44
CA LEU A 303 -9.95 9.37 18.86
C LEU A 303 -8.66 9.20 19.66
N ILE A 304 -7.82 8.26 19.25
CA ILE A 304 -6.53 7.97 19.86
C ILE A 304 -5.50 8.00 18.72
N ASN A 305 -4.80 9.13 18.59
CA ASN A 305 -3.72 9.27 17.63
C ASN A 305 -2.40 8.90 18.31
N LEU A 306 -1.54 8.26 17.55
CA LEU A 306 -0.18 7.94 17.97
C LEU A 306 0.77 9.01 17.44
N ASP A 307 1.75 9.38 18.23
CA ASP A 307 2.86 10.16 17.73
C ASP A 307 3.93 9.26 17.07
N PHE A 308 4.86 9.90 16.36
CA PHE A 308 5.93 9.17 15.68
C PHE A 308 6.83 8.40 16.67
N ALA A 309 7.07 8.95 17.86
CA ALA A 309 7.93 8.33 18.87
C ALA A 309 7.32 7.03 19.43
N ASP A 310 5.98 6.98 19.56
CA ASP A 310 5.27 5.77 19.95
C ASP A 310 5.49 4.66 18.91
N VAL A 311 5.25 4.94 17.63
CA VAL A 311 5.46 3.99 16.54
C VAL A 311 6.93 3.56 16.46
N GLN A 312 7.86 4.51 16.61
CA GLN A 312 9.29 4.21 16.63
C GLN A 312 9.65 3.24 17.75
N SER A 313 9.09 3.39 18.95
CA SER A 313 9.38 2.52 20.10
C SER A 313 9.01 1.05 19.89
N VAL A 314 8.02 0.78 19.03
CA VAL A 314 7.52 -0.58 18.71
C VAL A 314 8.10 -1.13 17.43
N MET A 315 8.69 -0.28 16.57
CA MET A 315 9.20 -0.69 15.27
C MET A 315 10.73 -0.71 15.19
N GLN A 316 11.44 0.11 15.98
CA GLN A 316 12.88 0.24 15.89
C GLN A 316 13.60 -1.02 16.38
N ASN A 317 14.46 -1.62 15.55
CA ASN A 317 15.27 -2.80 15.84
C ASN A 317 14.46 -4.03 16.30
N MET A 318 13.23 -4.18 15.87
CA MET A 318 12.35 -5.30 16.26
C MET A 318 12.53 -6.55 15.38
N GLY A 319 13.11 -6.42 14.19
CA GLY A 319 13.32 -7.53 13.27
C GLY A 319 12.02 -8.00 12.61
N ASN A 320 11.61 -9.26 12.86
CA ASN A 320 10.41 -9.80 12.19
C ASN A 320 9.12 -9.23 12.79
N ALA A 321 8.17 -8.90 11.90
CA ALA A 321 6.81 -8.53 12.23
C ALA A 321 5.80 -9.34 11.43
N MET A 322 4.61 -9.46 11.96
CA MET A 322 3.45 -10.04 11.30
C MET A 322 2.22 -9.18 11.50
N MET A 323 1.26 -9.31 10.59
CA MET A 323 0.00 -8.58 10.68
C MET A 323 -1.20 -9.49 10.52
N GLY A 324 -2.27 -9.12 11.19
CA GLY A 324 -3.60 -9.68 10.99
C GLY A 324 -4.63 -8.57 11.00
N SER A 325 -5.69 -8.74 10.23
CA SER A 325 -6.82 -7.82 10.21
C SER A 325 -8.11 -8.62 10.20
N GLY A 326 -9.09 -8.16 10.98
CA GLY A 326 -10.44 -8.73 11.03
C GLY A 326 -11.49 -7.62 10.95
N GLU A 327 -12.63 -7.93 10.32
CA GLU A 327 -13.75 -7.01 10.15
C GLU A 327 -15.04 -7.71 10.54
N ALA A 328 -15.86 -7.07 11.37
CA ALA A 328 -17.15 -7.60 11.77
C ALA A 328 -18.22 -6.49 11.83
N ASP A 329 -19.49 -6.92 11.78
CA ASP A 329 -20.68 -6.08 11.86
C ASP A 329 -21.67 -6.60 12.91
N GLY A 330 -22.68 -5.81 13.27
CA GLY A 330 -23.76 -6.20 14.17
C GLY A 330 -23.32 -6.36 15.63
N GLU A 331 -24.01 -7.25 16.37
CA GLU A 331 -23.75 -7.46 17.81
C GLU A 331 -22.35 -8.06 18.06
N ASN A 332 -21.65 -7.58 19.10
CA ASN A 332 -20.30 -8.01 19.49
C ASN A 332 -19.27 -7.86 18.34
N ARG A 333 -19.47 -6.86 17.46
CA ARG A 333 -18.57 -6.65 16.30
C ARG A 333 -17.12 -6.42 16.74
N ALA A 334 -16.88 -5.78 17.86
CA ALA A 334 -15.55 -5.50 18.40
C ALA A 334 -14.80 -6.79 18.76
N LEU A 335 -15.45 -7.67 19.53
CA LEU A 335 -14.87 -8.95 19.93
C LEU A 335 -14.60 -9.85 18.70
N ARG A 336 -15.58 -9.94 17.79
CA ARG A 336 -15.44 -10.77 16.59
C ARG A 336 -14.34 -10.25 15.65
N ALA A 337 -14.27 -8.92 15.43
CA ALA A 337 -13.21 -8.35 14.61
C ALA A 337 -11.83 -8.59 15.22
N ALA A 338 -11.69 -8.50 16.55
CA ALA A 338 -10.45 -8.81 17.24
C ALA A 338 -10.08 -10.31 17.10
N GLU A 339 -11.05 -11.21 17.26
CA GLU A 339 -10.82 -12.66 17.07
C GLU A 339 -10.45 -13.01 15.63
N ASP A 340 -11.14 -12.42 14.65
CA ASP A 340 -10.82 -12.59 13.23
C ASP A 340 -9.43 -12.05 12.87
N ALA A 341 -9.01 -10.93 13.49
CA ALA A 341 -7.68 -10.37 13.32
C ALA A 341 -6.61 -11.32 13.87
N LEU A 342 -6.83 -11.89 15.06
CA LEU A 342 -5.91 -12.83 15.70
C LEU A 342 -5.86 -14.20 15.01
N ALA A 343 -6.96 -14.61 14.37
CA ALA A 343 -7.08 -15.85 13.60
C ALA A 343 -6.70 -15.66 12.12
N ASN A 344 -6.21 -14.47 11.73
CA ASN A 344 -5.94 -14.17 10.33
C ASN A 344 -4.83 -15.08 9.77
N PRO A 345 -5.02 -15.71 8.59
CA PRO A 345 -4.03 -16.59 7.99
C PRO A 345 -2.67 -15.94 7.70
N LEU A 346 -2.59 -14.62 7.64
CA LEU A 346 -1.35 -13.87 7.42
C LEU A 346 -0.42 -13.89 8.65
N LEU A 347 -0.96 -14.12 9.85
CA LEU A 347 -0.18 -14.37 11.06
C LEU A 347 0.50 -15.75 11.01
N GLY A 348 0.01 -16.66 10.15
CA GLY A 348 0.57 -17.99 9.99
C GLY A 348 0.39 -18.87 11.24
N ASP A 349 1.26 -19.88 11.34
CA ASP A 349 1.28 -20.80 12.48
C ASP A 349 2.10 -20.25 13.67
N ILE A 350 2.56 -18.99 13.59
CA ILE A 350 3.43 -18.39 14.61
C ILE A 350 2.55 -17.78 15.68
N SER A 351 2.89 -18.12 16.92
CA SER A 351 2.25 -17.52 18.08
C SER A 351 2.67 -16.05 18.22
N ILE A 352 1.70 -15.14 18.26
CA ILE A 352 1.93 -13.75 18.62
C ILE A 352 2.20 -13.56 20.11
N LYS A 353 2.08 -14.62 20.91
CA LYS A 353 2.23 -14.60 22.36
C LYS A 353 3.59 -14.10 22.84
N ASP A 354 4.65 -14.37 22.04
CA ASP A 354 6.01 -13.96 22.31
C ASP A 354 6.41 -12.63 21.67
N ALA A 355 5.44 -11.88 21.12
CA ALA A 355 5.72 -10.58 20.51
C ALA A 355 6.21 -9.58 21.54
N LYS A 356 7.30 -8.88 21.24
CA LYS A 356 7.89 -7.85 22.11
C LYS A 356 7.16 -6.52 22.04
N GLY A 357 6.54 -6.23 20.88
CA GLY A 357 5.77 -5.04 20.64
C GLY A 357 4.53 -5.33 19.78
N MET A 358 3.52 -4.52 19.94
CA MET A 358 2.29 -4.66 19.17
C MET A 358 1.67 -3.29 18.93
N ILE A 359 1.24 -3.07 17.69
CA ILE A 359 0.40 -1.94 17.30
C ILE A 359 -0.98 -2.49 16.97
N VAL A 360 -2.00 -1.91 17.60
CA VAL A 360 -3.40 -2.27 17.37
C VAL A 360 -4.14 -1.05 16.86
N ASN A 361 -4.66 -1.14 15.64
CA ASN A 361 -5.49 -0.10 15.04
C ASN A 361 -6.96 -0.56 15.03
N ILE A 362 -7.82 0.22 15.67
CA ILE A 362 -9.26 -0.02 15.71
C ILE A 362 -9.93 1.03 14.84
N THR A 363 -10.47 0.61 13.70
CA THR A 363 -11.12 1.50 12.73
C THR A 363 -12.62 1.25 12.71
N GLY A 364 -13.41 2.31 12.82
CA GLY A 364 -14.87 2.24 12.74
C GLY A 364 -15.47 3.51 12.16
N GLY A 365 -16.77 3.50 11.93
CA GLY A 365 -17.53 4.68 11.55
C GLY A 365 -17.77 5.64 12.74
N SER A 366 -18.60 6.64 12.53
CA SER A 366 -18.99 7.61 13.56
C SER A 366 -19.78 6.99 14.73
N ASP A 367 -20.20 5.74 14.58
CA ASP A 367 -20.94 4.91 15.55
C ASP A 367 -20.02 4.12 16.49
N LEU A 368 -18.68 4.24 16.37
CA LEU A 368 -17.70 3.55 17.22
C LEU A 368 -17.83 4.04 18.68
N THR A 369 -18.01 3.10 19.61
CA THR A 369 -18.18 3.38 21.02
C THR A 369 -16.92 3.10 21.85
N LEU A 370 -16.77 3.76 22.98
CA LEU A 370 -15.66 3.52 23.91
C LEU A 370 -15.62 2.08 24.42
N PHE A 371 -16.80 1.47 24.66
CA PHE A 371 -16.87 0.09 25.13
C PHE A 371 -16.38 -0.89 24.09
N GLU A 372 -16.63 -0.66 22.79
CA GLU A 372 -16.13 -1.49 21.71
C GLU A 372 -14.61 -1.41 21.58
N VAL A 373 -14.06 -0.22 21.75
CA VAL A 373 -12.60 -0.03 21.76
C VAL A 373 -11.96 -0.78 22.92
N ASP A 374 -12.54 -0.70 24.12
CA ASP A 374 -12.05 -1.39 25.33
C ASP A 374 -12.14 -2.93 25.16
N GLU A 375 -13.28 -3.43 24.67
CA GLU A 375 -13.51 -4.87 24.45
C GLU A 375 -12.51 -5.47 23.43
N ALA A 376 -12.28 -4.77 22.31
CA ALA A 376 -11.30 -5.19 21.32
C ALA A 376 -9.87 -5.17 21.88
N ALA A 377 -9.52 -4.10 22.61
CA ALA A 377 -8.21 -3.95 23.23
C ALA A 377 -7.95 -5.04 24.30
N GLU A 378 -8.93 -5.33 25.16
CA GLU A 378 -8.82 -6.39 26.15
C GLU A 378 -8.67 -7.77 25.50
N ARG A 379 -9.43 -8.06 24.42
CA ARG A 379 -9.31 -9.34 23.70
C ARG A 379 -7.93 -9.54 23.10
N VAL A 380 -7.35 -8.51 22.47
CA VAL A 380 -6.02 -8.57 21.88
C VAL A 380 -4.95 -8.72 22.96
N THR A 381 -5.04 -7.94 24.05
CA THR A 381 -4.07 -7.98 25.15
C THR A 381 -4.00 -9.36 25.82
N ARG A 382 -5.13 -10.05 25.95
CA ARG A 382 -5.19 -11.40 26.52
C ARG A 382 -4.42 -12.45 25.71
N GLU A 383 -4.11 -12.21 24.45
CA GLU A 383 -3.37 -13.13 23.60
C GLU A 383 -1.86 -13.11 23.90
N LEU A 384 -1.34 -12.02 24.46
CA LEU A 384 0.08 -11.87 24.79
C LEU A 384 0.38 -12.54 26.13
N GLU A 385 1.48 -13.32 26.18
CA GLU A 385 1.97 -13.95 27.41
C GLU A 385 3.03 -13.10 28.12
N ASP A 386 3.71 -12.19 27.39
CA ASP A 386 4.72 -11.29 27.97
C ASP A 386 4.05 -10.04 28.59
N PRO A 387 4.07 -9.89 29.92
CA PRO A 387 3.50 -8.70 30.60
C PRO A 387 4.31 -7.43 30.35
N HIS A 388 5.50 -7.52 29.73
CA HIS A 388 6.37 -6.40 29.42
C HIS A 388 6.30 -6.01 27.93
N ALA A 389 5.48 -6.68 27.12
CA ALA A 389 5.27 -6.32 25.73
C ALA A 389 4.76 -4.86 25.62
N ASN A 390 5.38 -4.09 24.75
CA ASN A 390 4.93 -2.71 24.47
C ASN A 390 3.74 -2.74 23.53
N ILE A 391 2.53 -2.54 24.05
CA ILE A 391 1.29 -2.54 23.25
C ILE A 391 0.82 -1.11 23.09
N ILE A 392 0.62 -0.69 21.86
CA ILE A 392 0.12 0.63 21.51
C ILE A 392 -1.22 0.49 20.80
N PHE A 393 -2.23 1.20 21.31
CA PHE A 393 -3.57 1.23 20.74
C PHE A 393 -3.81 2.58 20.06
N GLY A 394 -4.34 2.53 18.85
CA GLY A 394 -4.85 3.71 18.18
C GLY A 394 -6.23 3.46 17.58
N SER A 395 -6.96 4.51 17.33
CA SER A 395 -8.25 4.43 16.66
C SER A 395 -8.36 5.44 15.54
N THR A 396 -8.86 5.00 14.39
CA THR A 396 -9.07 5.83 13.22
C THR A 396 -10.53 5.79 12.79
N PHE A 397 -11.00 6.89 12.17
CA PHE A 397 -12.35 6.94 11.61
C PHE A 397 -12.32 6.67 10.11
N ASP A 398 -13.27 5.84 9.66
CA ASP A 398 -13.52 5.57 8.25
C ASP A 398 -15.03 5.51 8.05
N ASP A 399 -15.61 6.53 7.43
CA ASP A 399 -17.07 6.63 7.20
C ASP A 399 -17.61 5.48 6.34
N SER A 400 -16.74 4.78 5.60
CA SER A 400 -17.13 3.61 4.83
C SER A 400 -17.43 2.37 5.70
N LEU A 401 -17.07 2.42 6.98
CA LEU A 401 -17.26 1.36 7.97
C LEU A 401 -18.46 1.61 8.91
N ASP A 402 -19.42 2.47 8.53
CA ASP A 402 -20.63 2.63 9.31
C ASP A 402 -21.33 1.28 9.53
N GLY A 403 -21.64 0.93 10.80
CA GLY A 403 -22.19 -0.35 11.22
C GLY A 403 -21.18 -1.49 11.30
N LYS A 404 -19.92 -1.26 10.94
CA LYS A 404 -18.81 -2.21 10.96
C LYS A 404 -17.67 -1.74 11.84
N LEU A 405 -16.84 -2.68 12.25
CA LEU A 405 -15.61 -2.40 12.97
C LEU A 405 -14.49 -3.28 12.41
N ARG A 406 -13.32 -2.68 12.19
CA ARG A 406 -12.12 -3.37 11.77
C ARG A 406 -11.04 -3.25 12.85
N VAL A 407 -10.46 -4.39 13.20
CA VAL A 407 -9.28 -4.47 14.08
C VAL A 407 -8.10 -4.93 13.22
N SER A 408 -7.01 -4.18 13.28
CA SER A 408 -5.77 -4.55 12.63
C SER A 408 -4.66 -4.62 13.68
N VAL A 409 -3.91 -5.71 13.67
CA VAL A 409 -2.85 -5.99 14.63
C VAL A 409 -1.55 -6.15 13.87
N VAL A 410 -0.51 -5.43 14.30
CA VAL A 410 0.87 -5.60 13.82
C VAL A 410 1.71 -6.00 15.02
N ALA A 411 2.16 -7.25 15.06
CA ALA A 411 2.99 -7.79 16.11
C ALA A 411 4.46 -7.77 15.67
N THR A 412 5.36 -7.26 16.51
CA THR A 412 6.79 -7.06 16.23
C THR A 412 7.69 -7.81 17.23
N GLY A 413 8.93 -8.03 16.84
CA GLY A 413 9.88 -8.76 17.70
C GLY A 413 9.58 -10.25 17.80
N ILE A 414 8.95 -10.83 16.78
CA ILE A 414 8.54 -12.23 16.74
C ILE A 414 9.73 -13.12 16.35
N ALA A 415 9.77 -14.33 16.91
CA ALA A 415 10.77 -15.34 16.57
C ALA A 415 10.74 -15.68 15.08
N ASP A 416 11.89 -16.05 14.51
CA ASP A 416 12.03 -16.36 13.08
C ASP A 416 11.24 -17.64 12.74
N PRO A 417 10.25 -17.58 11.83
CA PRO A 417 9.46 -18.74 11.45
C PRO A 417 10.27 -19.84 10.78
N ASP A 418 11.38 -19.49 10.14
CA ASP A 418 12.26 -20.44 9.45
C ASP A 418 13.28 -21.11 10.40
N LYS A 419 13.24 -20.81 11.73
CA LYS A 419 14.08 -21.40 12.77
C LYS A 419 13.35 -22.34 13.72
N LEU A 420 12.04 -22.49 13.56
CA LEU A 420 11.20 -23.46 14.24
C LEU A 420 10.93 -24.66 13.32
#